data_00a8a9f6bf074a14966900b873cc4d7c
#
_entry.id   00a8a9f6bf074a14966900b873cc4d7c
#
_cell.length_a   1.000
_cell.length_b   1.000
_cell.length_c   1.000
_cell.angle_alpha   90.00
_cell.angle_beta   90.00
_cell.angle_gamma   90.00
#
_symmetry.space_group_name_H-M   'P 1'
#
loop_
_entity.id
_entity.type
_entity.pdbx_description
1 polymer ?
#
loop_
_entity_poly.entity_id
_entity_poly.type
_entity_poly.pdbx_seq_one_letter_code
_entity_poly.pdbx_strand_id
1 'polypeptide(L)'
;MPIDHSMQRALSTLTFPALAIILSAVAIYFSEIFSTAADSVILMLALVMFLMGLTLDKRDFLRIREKPVIVFIGVLLQFSLMPLIAVILSYLLKLPNQLTAGMVLVGSCAGGTASNVMTYLAKGDLALSISMTIVSTLIGVIATPLLCEFYLSETLAVDSIGMVKSIIQLVFIPVFLGVCVKAYAARFVLKLEKWIPSLSMLCILFIIATVVALNSDRLSNIGFALITAVILHNSLGLFLGYYFSRLLGLNRRQCKTVAIEVGMQNSGLGVTLALQFFSPTAAVPGALFSLWHNISGSILASLWGKENKFGVSLAPSDEN
;
A
#
# COMPACT_ATOMS: atom_id res chain seq x y z
N MET A 1 9.58 19.95 -30.15
CA MET A 1 9.35 18.50 -30.19
C MET A 1 8.27 18.18 -29.17
N PRO A 2 7.11 17.64 -29.51
CA PRO A 2 6.14 17.21 -28.53
C PRO A 2 6.77 16.02 -27.77
N ILE A 3 6.89 16.16 -26.46
CA ILE A 3 7.34 15.06 -25.60
C ILE A 3 6.32 13.93 -25.77
N ASP A 4 6.79 12.76 -26.20
CA ASP A 4 5.96 11.59 -26.43
C ASP A 4 5.17 11.27 -25.15
N HIS A 5 3.85 11.08 -25.27
CA HIS A 5 2.96 10.77 -24.15
C HIS A 5 3.43 9.53 -23.35
N SER A 6 4.22 8.63 -23.97
CA SER A 6 4.84 7.50 -23.29
C SER A 6 5.97 7.95 -22.35
N MET A 7 6.74 8.96 -22.73
CA MET A 7 7.84 9.51 -21.93
C MET A 7 7.31 10.38 -20.79
N GLN A 8 6.23 11.16 -21.01
CA GLN A 8 5.56 11.90 -19.94
C GLN A 8 4.96 10.97 -18.87
N ARG A 9 4.37 9.82 -19.28
CA ARG A 9 3.86 8.80 -18.35
C ARG A 9 4.99 8.10 -17.60
N ALA A 10 6.11 7.77 -18.27
CA ALA A 10 7.27 7.16 -17.62
C ALA A 10 7.91 8.11 -16.60
N LEU A 11 8.02 9.40 -16.94
CA LEU A 11 8.52 10.43 -16.03
C LEU A 11 7.60 10.59 -14.80
N SER A 12 6.28 10.60 -15.00
CA SER A 12 5.32 10.71 -13.88
C SER A 12 5.34 9.49 -12.94
N THR A 13 5.62 8.29 -13.46
CA THR A 13 5.70 7.06 -12.64
C THR A 13 6.98 6.96 -11.83
N LEU A 14 8.08 7.57 -12.30
CA LEU A 14 9.37 7.60 -11.60
C LEU A 14 9.51 8.80 -10.64
N THR A 15 8.60 9.78 -10.73
CA THR A 15 8.69 11.00 -9.91
C THR A 15 8.61 10.68 -8.41
N PHE A 16 7.66 9.84 -7.99
CA PHE A 16 7.54 9.49 -6.57
C PHE A 16 8.79 8.79 -6.02
N PRO A 17 9.32 7.71 -6.63
CA PRO A 17 10.53 7.07 -6.15
C PRO A 17 11.75 8.02 -6.14
N ALA A 18 11.91 8.85 -7.17
CA ALA A 18 13.01 9.80 -7.24
C ALA A 18 12.93 10.84 -6.12
N LEU A 19 11.74 11.43 -5.89
CA LEU A 19 11.51 12.36 -4.79
C LEU A 19 11.73 11.70 -3.43
N ALA A 20 11.30 10.45 -3.26
CA ALA A 20 11.50 9.73 -2.01
C ALA A 20 12.99 9.48 -1.73
N ILE A 21 13.79 9.13 -2.74
CA ILE A 21 15.25 8.96 -2.60
C ILE A 21 15.91 10.30 -2.26
N ILE A 22 15.58 11.37 -2.99
CA ILE A 22 16.15 12.70 -2.76
C ILE A 22 15.79 13.19 -1.35
N LEU A 23 14.51 13.10 -0.97
CA LEU A 23 14.06 13.56 0.34
C LEU A 23 14.63 12.70 1.47
N SER A 24 14.80 11.39 1.26
CA SER A 24 15.49 10.51 2.20
C SER A 24 16.95 10.92 2.39
N ALA A 25 17.68 11.26 1.33
CA ALA A 25 19.05 11.76 1.42
C ALA A 25 19.12 13.09 2.20
N VAL A 26 18.19 14.01 1.92
CA VAL A 26 18.05 15.26 2.69
C VAL A 26 17.74 14.97 4.16
N ALA A 27 16.85 14.01 4.43
CA ALA A 27 16.46 13.63 5.80
C ALA A 27 17.62 12.99 6.59
N ILE A 28 18.53 12.27 5.95
CA ILE A 28 19.75 11.77 6.58
C ILE A 28 20.66 12.93 6.99
N TYR A 29 20.83 13.91 6.11
CA TYR A 29 21.69 15.08 6.38
C TYR A 29 21.11 15.99 7.48
N PHE A 30 19.79 16.16 7.51
CA PHE A 30 19.07 16.96 8.50
C PHE A 30 18.29 16.08 9.49
N SER A 31 18.89 14.98 9.95
CA SER A 31 18.19 13.95 10.74
C SER A 31 17.55 14.49 12.02
N GLU A 32 18.15 15.47 12.70
CA GLU A 32 17.58 16.11 13.89
C GLU A 32 16.23 16.79 13.59
N ILE A 33 16.12 17.53 12.47
CA ILE A 33 14.90 18.26 12.10
C ILE A 33 13.76 17.26 11.82
N PHE A 34 14.04 16.21 11.05
CA PHE A 34 13.02 15.21 10.72
C PHE A 34 12.66 14.33 11.92
N SER A 35 13.62 14.02 12.79
CA SER A 35 13.36 13.21 13.99
C SER A 35 12.48 13.94 15.01
N THR A 36 12.64 15.26 15.18
CA THR A 36 11.74 16.06 16.03
C THR A 36 10.31 16.13 15.47
N ALA A 37 10.12 15.88 14.18
CA ALA A 37 8.82 15.86 13.53
C ALA A 37 8.15 14.46 13.54
N ALA A 38 8.71 13.48 14.27
CA ALA A 38 8.19 12.10 14.30
C ALA A 38 6.70 12.01 14.69
N ASP A 39 6.26 12.83 15.65
CA ASP A 39 4.85 12.85 16.07
C ASP A 39 3.91 13.31 14.94
N SER A 40 4.41 14.07 13.97
CA SER A 40 3.62 14.51 12.82
C SER A 40 3.31 13.37 11.84
N VAL A 41 4.02 12.24 11.90
CA VAL A 41 3.74 11.05 11.06
C VAL A 41 2.31 10.57 11.25
N ILE A 42 1.81 10.59 12.48
CA ILE A 42 0.44 10.22 12.83
C ILE A 42 -0.56 11.14 12.11
N LEU A 43 -0.33 12.45 12.18
CA LEU A 43 -1.19 13.44 11.54
C LEU A 43 -1.13 13.34 10.00
N MET A 44 0.06 13.10 9.44
CA MET A 44 0.24 12.92 8.00
C MET A 44 -0.51 11.69 7.49
N LEU A 45 -0.47 10.57 8.22
CA LEU A 45 -1.26 9.39 7.87
C LEU A 45 -2.77 9.69 7.94
N ALA A 46 -3.24 10.29 9.03
CA ALA A 46 -4.65 10.64 9.17
C ALA A 46 -5.13 11.56 8.03
N LEU A 47 -4.29 12.51 7.60
CA LEU A 47 -4.56 13.36 6.45
C LEU A 47 -4.64 12.55 5.14
N VAL A 48 -3.71 11.63 4.90
CA VAL A 48 -3.76 10.74 3.72
C VAL A 48 -5.06 9.92 3.72
N MET A 49 -5.46 9.38 4.88
CA MET A 49 -6.70 8.61 5.00
C MET A 49 -7.95 9.48 4.79
N PHE A 50 -7.96 10.71 5.29
CA PHE A 50 -9.03 11.69 5.03
C PHE A 50 -9.12 12.02 3.53
N LEU A 51 -7.99 12.30 2.89
CA LEU A 51 -7.91 12.56 1.45
C LEU A 51 -8.41 11.36 0.63
N MET A 52 -8.09 10.14 1.06
CA MET A 52 -8.67 8.92 0.48
C MET A 52 -10.19 8.93 0.59
N GLY A 53 -10.73 9.24 1.77
CA GLY A 53 -12.19 9.34 1.97
C GLY A 53 -12.85 10.35 1.03
N LEU A 54 -12.21 11.49 0.73
CA LEU A 54 -12.68 12.48 -0.24
C LEU A 54 -12.76 11.93 -1.67
N THR A 55 -12.04 10.88 -2.02
CA THR A 55 -12.10 10.27 -3.36
C THR A 55 -13.24 9.26 -3.52
N LEU A 56 -13.80 8.74 -2.42
CA LEU A 56 -14.83 7.70 -2.43
C LEU A 56 -16.23 8.27 -2.67
N ASP A 57 -17.02 7.59 -3.50
CA ASP A 57 -18.42 7.91 -3.78
C ASP A 57 -19.39 6.88 -3.22
N LYS A 58 -20.65 7.27 -3.00
CA LYS A 58 -21.72 6.33 -2.60
C LYS A 58 -21.84 5.14 -3.55
N ARG A 59 -21.57 5.37 -4.84
CA ARG A 59 -21.61 4.32 -5.87
C ARG A 59 -20.54 3.25 -5.65
N ASP A 60 -19.40 3.60 -5.08
CA ASP A 60 -18.31 2.64 -4.82
C ASP A 60 -18.72 1.61 -3.77
N PHE A 61 -19.48 2.03 -2.74
CA PHE A 61 -20.07 1.12 -1.75
C PHE A 61 -21.15 0.20 -2.34
N LEU A 62 -21.93 0.68 -3.30
CA LEU A 62 -22.94 -0.14 -3.99
C LEU A 62 -22.29 -1.19 -4.90
N ARG A 63 -21.17 -0.86 -5.54
CA ARG A 63 -20.41 -1.77 -6.41
C ARG A 63 -19.87 -3.01 -5.68
N ILE A 64 -19.64 -2.93 -4.38
CA ILE A 64 -19.26 -4.10 -3.57
C ILE A 64 -20.28 -5.23 -3.71
N ARG A 65 -21.58 -4.88 -3.85
CA ARG A 65 -22.67 -5.84 -4.02
C ARG A 65 -22.73 -6.47 -5.42
N GLU A 66 -22.08 -5.87 -6.41
CA GLU A 66 -22.08 -6.40 -7.78
C GLU A 66 -21.19 -7.64 -7.91
N LYS A 67 -20.07 -7.70 -7.16
CA LYS A 67 -19.09 -8.79 -7.25
C LYS A 67 -18.59 -9.24 -5.86
N PRO A 68 -19.48 -9.58 -4.92
CA PRO A 68 -19.11 -9.82 -3.53
C PRO A 68 -18.13 -10.99 -3.36
N VAL A 69 -18.30 -12.06 -4.16
CA VAL A 69 -17.43 -13.24 -4.10
C VAL A 69 -16.00 -12.90 -4.52
N ILE A 70 -15.84 -12.09 -5.56
CA ILE A 70 -14.50 -11.71 -6.06
C ILE A 70 -13.81 -10.78 -5.07
N VAL A 71 -14.55 -9.83 -4.49
CA VAL A 71 -14.03 -8.96 -3.41
C VAL A 71 -13.59 -9.81 -2.21
N PHE A 72 -14.42 -10.77 -1.79
CA PHE A 72 -14.09 -11.67 -0.70
C PHE A 72 -12.82 -12.50 -0.99
N ILE A 73 -12.71 -13.10 -2.18
CA ILE A 73 -11.51 -13.83 -2.62
C ILE A 73 -10.28 -12.95 -2.53
N GLY A 74 -10.33 -11.73 -3.09
CA GLY A 74 -9.21 -10.83 -3.09
C GLY A 74 -8.77 -10.40 -1.69
N VAL A 75 -9.73 -10.08 -0.81
CA VAL A 75 -9.46 -9.71 0.58
C VAL A 75 -8.94 -10.91 1.39
N LEU A 76 -9.45 -12.11 1.14
CA LEU A 76 -8.93 -13.33 1.76
C LEU A 76 -7.49 -13.59 1.34
N LEU A 77 -7.16 -13.49 0.05
CA LEU A 77 -5.79 -13.60 -0.44
C LEU A 77 -4.88 -12.53 0.17
N GLN A 78 -5.35 -11.29 0.30
CA GLN A 78 -4.65 -10.19 0.95
C GLN A 78 -4.19 -10.56 2.37
N PHE A 79 -5.12 -10.88 3.25
CA PHE A 79 -4.86 -11.12 4.67
C PHE A 79 -4.32 -12.53 4.99
N SER A 80 -4.27 -13.44 4.00
CA SER A 80 -3.62 -14.74 4.16
C SER A 80 -2.22 -14.77 3.57
N LEU A 81 -2.06 -14.38 2.30
CA LEU A 81 -0.78 -14.50 1.60
C LEU A 81 0.27 -13.53 2.13
N MET A 82 -0.09 -12.25 2.28
CA MET A 82 0.91 -11.23 2.56
C MET A 82 1.54 -11.38 3.96
N PRO A 83 0.79 -11.58 5.06
CA PRO A 83 1.43 -11.81 6.35
C PRO A 83 2.23 -13.11 6.37
N LEU A 84 1.74 -14.19 5.73
CA LEU A 84 2.45 -15.47 5.64
C LEU A 84 3.79 -15.33 4.90
N ILE A 85 3.80 -14.65 3.74
CA ILE A 85 5.02 -14.38 2.97
C ILE A 85 5.99 -13.55 3.82
N ALA A 86 5.50 -12.54 4.56
CA ALA A 86 6.34 -11.72 5.44
C ALA A 86 7.06 -12.57 6.50
N VAL A 87 6.34 -13.48 7.16
CA VAL A 87 6.90 -14.40 8.16
C VAL A 87 7.93 -15.34 7.53
N ILE A 88 7.57 -15.99 6.42
CA ILE A 88 8.46 -16.93 5.73
C ILE A 88 9.75 -16.24 5.30
N LEU A 89 9.67 -15.08 4.66
CA LEU A 89 10.85 -14.34 4.21
C LEU A 89 11.69 -13.85 5.38
N SER A 90 11.07 -13.38 6.47
CA SER A 90 11.79 -12.95 7.67
C SER A 90 12.56 -14.12 8.29
N TYR A 91 11.96 -15.30 8.35
CA TYR A 91 12.61 -16.50 8.85
C TYR A 91 13.77 -16.95 7.95
N LEU A 92 13.53 -17.06 6.63
CA LEU A 92 14.53 -17.54 5.67
C LEU A 92 15.73 -16.58 5.57
N LEU A 93 15.49 -15.28 5.65
CA LEU A 93 16.53 -14.26 5.57
C LEU A 93 17.10 -13.86 6.96
N LYS A 94 16.65 -14.56 8.01
CA LYS A 94 17.11 -14.37 9.41
C LYS A 94 17.04 -12.90 9.85
N LEU A 95 15.91 -12.25 9.56
CA LEU A 95 15.72 -10.85 9.95
C LEU A 95 15.61 -10.74 11.48
N PRO A 96 16.20 -9.68 12.10
CA PRO A 96 15.98 -9.37 13.51
C PRO A 96 14.50 -9.17 13.84
N ASN A 97 14.09 -9.46 15.08
CA ASN A 97 12.69 -9.40 15.51
C ASN A 97 11.98 -8.08 15.18
N GLN A 98 12.65 -6.94 15.32
CA GLN A 98 12.08 -5.63 15.00
C GLN A 98 11.80 -5.46 13.49
N LEU A 99 12.70 -5.94 12.62
CA LEU A 99 12.50 -5.92 11.19
C LEU A 99 11.41 -6.92 10.75
N THR A 100 11.38 -8.09 11.42
CA THR A 100 10.30 -9.08 11.24
C THR A 100 8.94 -8.47 11.59
N ALA A 101 8.84 -7.76 12.72
CA ALA A 101 7.61 -7.07 13.11
C ALA A 101 7.15 -6.07 12.05
N GLY A 102 8.07 -5.28 11.50
CA GLY A 102 7.76 -4.36 10.42
C GLY A 102 7.29 -5.04 9.13
N MET A 103 7.92 -6.16 8.75
CA MET A 103 7.49 -6.96 7.60
C MET A 103 6.08 -7.55 7.79
N VAL A 104 5.82 -8.12 8.98
CA VAL A 104 4.49 -8.68 9.33
C VAL A 104 3.43 -7.59 9.39
N LEU A 105 3.74 -6.42 9.99
CA LEU A 105 2.85 -5.27 10.00
C LEU A 105 2.44 -4.86 8.59
N VAL A 106 3.41 -4.66 7.69
CA VAL A 106 3.13 -4.30 6.29
C VAL A 106 2.28 -5.37 5.63
N GLY A 107 2.64 -6.65 5.78
CA GLY A 107 1.88 -7.76 5.21
C GLY A 107 0.46 -7.89 5.75
N SER A 108 0.24 -7.49 7.01
CA SER A 108 -1.07 -7.53 7.68
C SER A 108 -1.92 -6.29 7.45
N CYS A 109 -1.41 -5.25 6.78
CA CYS A 109 -2.18 -4.05 6.45
C CYS A 109 -3.18 -4.30 5.32
N ALA A 110 -4.18 -3.42 5.22
CA ALA A 110 -5.10 -3.37 4.08
C ALA A 110 -4.39 -2.96 2.78
N GLY A 111 -5.07 -3.08 1.65
CA GLY A 111 -4.59 -2.56 0.37
C GLY A 111 -4.31 -1.06 0.40
N GLY A 112 -3.30 -0.62 -0.33
CA GLY A 112 -2.92 0.80 -0.40
C GLY A 112 -3.71 1.55 -1.48
N THR A 113 -4.00 2.84 -1.28
CA THR A 113 -4.72 3.67 -2.27
C THR A 113 -4.03 3.78 -3.63
N ALA A 114 -2.71 3.61 -3.66
CA ALA A 114 -1.93 3.62 -4.90
C ALA A 114 -2.31 2.46 -5.84
N SER A 115 -2.83 1.33 -5.29
CA SER A 115 -3.29 0.18 -6.07
C SER A 115 -4.39 0.55 -7.07
N ASN A 116 -5.31 1.45 -6.70
CA ASN A 116 -6.37 1.91 -7.59
C ASN A 116 -5.83 2.61 -8.84
N VAL A 117 -4.80 3.44 -8.68
CA VAL A 117 -4.15 4.13 -9.80
C VAL A 117 -3.41 3.11 -10.69
N MET A 118 -2.67 2.18 -10.07
CA MET A 118 -1.95 1.14 -10.81
C MET A 118 -2.91 0.19 -11.54
N THR A 119 -4.04 -0.16 -10.92
CA THR A 119 -5.10 -0.96 -11.55
C THR A 119 -5.69 -0.25 -12.77
N TYR A 120 -5.96 1.06 -12.67
CA TYR A 120 -6.42 1.86 -13.81
C TYR A 120 -5.40 1.85 -14.96
N LEU A 121 -4.13 2.09 -14.66
CA LEU A 121 -3.05 2.10 -15.66
C LEU A 121 -2.81 0.72 -16.28
N ALA A 122 -2.95 -0.36 -15.51
CA ALA A 122 -2.85 -1.75 -15.95
C ALA A 122 -4.05 -2.21 -16.78
N LYS A 123 -5.08 -1.36 -16.94
CA LYS A 123 -6.38 -1.71 -17.54
C LYS A 123 -7.07 -2.87 -16.80
N GLY A 124 -6.92 -2.92 -15.49
CA GLY A 124 -7.65 -3.79 -14.59
C GLY A 124 -9.10 -3.33 -14.37
N ASP A 125 -9.80 -3.98 -13.46
CA ASP A 125 -11.15 -3.61 -13.02
C ASP A 125 -11.07 -2.61 -11.86
N LEU A 126 -11.14 -1.31 -12.18
CA LEU A 126 -11.02 -0.24 -11.19
C LEU A 126 -12.12 -0.29 -10.13
N ALA A 127 -13.35 -0.67 -10.52
CA ALA A 127 -14.46 -0.78 -9.58
C ALA A 127 -14.21 -1.90 -8.55
N LEU A 128 -13.66 -3.03 -9.00
CA LEU A 128 -13.23 -4.11 -8.12
C LEU A 128 -12.08 -3.66 -7.19
N SER A 129 -11.09 -2.93 -7.72
CA SER A 129 -9.96 -2.40 -6.94
C SER A 129 -10.46 -1.51 -5.79
N ILE A 130 -11.28 -0.52 -6.09
CA ILE A 130 -11.86 0.39 -5.08
C ILE A 130 -12.66 -0.42 -4.05
N SER A 131 -13.47 -1.38 -4.49
CA SER A 131 -14.27 -2.23 -3.60
C SER A 131 -13.39 -3.06 -2.66
N MET A 132 -12.30 -3.65 -3.17
CA MET A 132 -11.35 -4.40 -2.36
C MET A 132 -10.62 -3.50 -1.36
N THR A 133 -10.16 -2.31 -1.77
CA THR A 133 -9.53 -1.33 -0.88
C THR A 133 -10.47 -0.92 0.25
N ILE A 134 -11.75 -0.62 -0.04
CA ILE A 134 -12.75 -0.27 0.99
C ILE A 134 -12.92 -1.43 1.97
N VAL A 135 -13.21 -2.63 1.47
CA VAL A 135 -13.50 -3.80 2.32
C VAL A 135 -12.28 -4.21 3.13
N SER A 136 -11.07 -4.24 2.51
CA SER A 136 -9.85 -4.56 3.24
C SER A 136 -9.51 -3.51 4.31
N THR A 137 -9.78 -2.22 4.05
CA THR A 137 -9.58 -1.16 5.05
C THR A 137 -10.51 -1.35 6.26
N LEU A 138 -11.78 -1.69 6.04
CA LEU A 138 -12.72 -1.96 7.13
C LEU A 138 -12.36 -3.22 7.93
N ILE A 139 -12.04 -4.32 7.23
CA ILE A 139 -11.63 -5.58 7.86
C ILE A 139 -10.29 -5.41 8.57
N GLY A 140 -9.36 -4.65 8.01
CA GLY A 140 -8.03 -4.38 8.54
C GLY A 140 -8.03 -3.74 9.93
N VAL A 141 -9.11 -3.05 10.32
CA VAL A 141 -9.26 -2.51 11.69
C VAL A 141 -9.09 -3.62 12.74
N ILE A 142 -9.58 -4.81 12.44
CA ILE A 142 -9.53 -5.97 13.34
C ILE A 142 -8.47 -6.97 12.85
N ALA A 143 -8.42 -7.24 11.55
CA ALA A 143 -7.52 -8.27 11.01
C ALA A 143 -6.04 -7.91 11.20
N THR A 144 -5.65 -6.65 11.01
CA THR A 144 -4.23 -6.25 11.17
C THR A 144 -3.71 -6.50 12.58
N PRO A 145 -4.38 -6.03 13.67
CA PRO A 145 -3.94 -6.32 15.03
C PRO A 145 -3.91 -7.82 15.37
N LEU A 146 -4.95 -8.56 14.98
CA LEU A 146 -5.04 -10.00 15.26
C LEU A 146 -3.95 -10.80 14.53
N LEU A 147 -3.62 -10.46 13.28
CA LEU A 147 -2.54 -11.10 12.54
C LEU A 147 -1.17 -10.76 13.15
N CYS A 148 -0.98 -9.51 13.58
CA CYS A 148 0.26 -9.14 14.28
C CYS A 148 0.39 -9.90 15.61
N GLU A 149 -0.68 -10.01 16.39
CA GLU A 149 -0.69 -10.81 17.62
C GLU A 149 -0.39 -12.28 17.32
N PHE A 150 -1.07 -12.86 16.33
CA PHE A 150 -0.90 -14.26 15.97
C PHE A 150 0.53 -14.61 15.54
N TYR A 151 1.19 -13.73 14.75
CA TYR A 151 2.51 -14.03 14.21
C TYR A 151 3.67 -13.52 15.06
N LEU A 152 3.47 -12.53 15.95
CA LEU A 152 4.55 -11.88 16.67
C LEU A 152 4.54 -12.10 18.18
N SER A 153 3.43 -12.58 18.77
CA SER A 153 3.26 -12.67 20.23
C SER A 153 4.32 -13.52 20.95
N GLU A 154 4.91 -14.49 20.27
CA GLU A 154 5.98 -15.31 20.83
C GLU A 154 7.33 -14.56 20.95
N THR A 155 7.52 -13.50 20.15
CA THR A 155 8.81 -12.80 20.04
C THR A 155 8.78 -11.37 20.57
N LEU A 156 7.60 -10.73 20.52
CA LEU A 156 7.39 -9.34 20.91
C LEU A 156 6.03 -9.18 21.60
N ALA A 157 5.97 -8.28 22.59
CA ALA A 157 4.67 -7.87 23.15
C ALA A 157 3.85 -7.09 22.12
N VAL A 158 2.62 -7.53 21.86
CA VAL A 158 1.69 -6.89 20.90
C VAL A 158 0.48 -6.36 21.65
N ASP A 159 0.27 -5.06 21.63
CA ASP A 159 -0.95 -4.43 22.17
C ASP A 159 -2.03 -4.36 21.06
N SER A 160 -2.68 -5.48 20.81
CA SER A 160 -3.72 -5.60 19.77
C SER A 160 -4.90 -4.67 20.01
N ILE A 161 -5.29 -4.44 21.26
CA ILE A 161 -6.40 -3.54 21.60
C ILE A 161 -6.01 -2.08 21.33
N GLY A 162 -4.80 -1.69 21.73
CA GLY A 162 -4.26 -0.37 21.41
C GLY A 162 -4.16 -0.16 19.90
N MET A 163 -3.72 -1.17 19.15
CA MET A 163 -3.65 -1.12 17.68
C MET A 163 -5.04 -0.97 17.06
N VAL A 164 -6.07 -1.69 17.51
CA VAL A 164 -7.47 -1.50 17.04
C VAL A 164 -7.90 -0.05 17.23
N LYS A 165 -7.70 0.51 18.45
CA LYS A 165 -8.05 1.91 18.75
C LYS A 165 -7.34 2.88 17.83
N SER A 166 -6.02 2.68 17.63
CA SER A 166 -5.23 3.52 16.74
C SER A 166 -5.71 3.44 15.29
N ILE A 167 -6.00 2.25 14.76
CA ILE A 167 -6.50 2.10 13.39
C ILE A 167 -7.86 2.76 13.23
N ILE A 168 -8.76 2.67 14.22
CA ILE A 168 -10.03 3.39 14.19
C ILE A 168 -9.79 4.89 14.09
N GLN A 169 -8.89 5.44 14.91
CA GLN A 169 -8.61 6.87 14.96
C GLN A 169 -7.87 7.38 13.73
N LEU A 170 -6.92 6.62 13.21
CA LEU A 170 -6.02 7.04 12.14
C LEU A 170 -6.49 6.69 10.73
N VAL A 171 -7.37 5.70 10.62
CA VAL A 171 -7.88 5.22 9.33
C VAL A 171 -9.39 5.37 9.22
N PHE A 172 -10.13 4.67 10.09
CA PHE A 172 -11.60 4.61 9.95
C PHE A 172 -12.24 5.99 10.09
N ILE A 173 -11.94 6.73 11.17
CA ILE A 173 -12.53 8.06 11.40
C ILE A 173 -12.15 9.04 10.28
N PRO A 174 -10.88 9.24 9.89
CA PRO A 174 -10.54 10.15 8.81
C PRO A 174 -11.17 9.78 7.47
N VAL A 175 -11.18 8.49 7.09
CA VAL A 175 -11.85 8.04 5.85
C VAL A 175 -13.33 8.36 5.90
N PHE A 176 -14.00 8.05 7.00
CA PHE A 176 -15.44 8.32 7.19
C PHE A 176 -15.74 9.82 7.10
N LEU A 177 -14.93 10.67 7.76
CA LEU A 177 -15.06 12.12 7.67
C LEU A 177 -14.86 12.62 6.23
N GLY A 178 -13.88 12.08 5.50
CA GLY A 178 -13.65 12.41 4.10
C GLY A 178 -14.88 12.09 3.23
N VAL A 179 -15.47 10.90 3.39
CA VAL A 179 -16.71 10.49 2.69
C VAL A 179 -17.87 11.43 3.04
N CYS A 180 -18.03 11.79 4.32
CA CYS A 180 -19.04 12.75 4.75
C CYS A 180 -18.84 14.12 4.11
N VAL A 181 -17.62 14.66 4.15
CA VAL A 181 -17.31 15.95 3.52
C VAL A 181 -17.61 15.93 2.02
N LYS A 182 -17.24 14.85 1.32
CA LYS A 182 -17.60 14.68 -0.10
C LYS A 182 -19.11 14.65 -0.31
N ALA A 183 -19.86 13.97 0.55
CA ALA A 183 -21.31 13.86 0.43
C ALA A 183 -22.02 15.22 0.60
N TYR A 184 -21.55 16.05 1.54
CA TYR A 184 -22.18 17.34 1.85
C TYR A 184 -21.61 18.50 1.04
N ALA A 185 -20.32 18.47 0.66
CA ALA A 185 -19.59 19.54 0.01
C ALA A 185 -18.99 19.13 -1.36
N ALA A 186 -19.69 18.28 -2.14
CA ALA A 186 -19.20 17.73 -3.39
C ALA A 186 -18.64 18.79 -4.35
N ARG A 187 -19.29 19.94 -4.49
CA ARG A 187 -18.83 21.04 -5.36
C ARG A 187 -17.47 21.61 -4.95
N PHE A 188 -17.20 21.67 -3.66
CA PHE A 188 -15.91 22.11 -3.12
C PHE A 188 -14.84 21.06 -3.32
N VAL A 189 -15.16 19.80 -3.03
CA VAL A 189 -14.25 18.65 -3.21
C VAL A 189 -13.81 18.50 -4.66
N LEU A 190 -14.72 18.65 -5.62
CA LEU A 190 -14.40 18.61 -7.06
C LEU A 190 -13.34 19.63 -7.49
N LYS A 191 -13.29 20.81 -6.83
CA LYS A 191 -12.23 21.81 -7.09
C LYS A 191 -10.87 21.37 -6.54
N LEU A 192 -10.86 20.59 -5.46
CA LEU A 192 -9.65 20.09 -4.79
C LEU A 192 -9.18 18.76 -5.37
N GLU A 193 -10.03 18.01 -6.07
CA GLU A 193 -9.78 16.63 -6.50
C GLU A 193 -8.45 16.47 -7.26
N LYS A 194 -8.09 17.45 -8.09
CA LYS A 194 -6.82 17.47 -8.83
C LYS A 194 -5.57 17.55 -7.94
N TRP A 195 -5.71 18.09 -6.71
CA TRP A 195 -4.61 18.26 -5.77
C TRP A 195 -4.46 17.11 -4.78
N ILE A 196 -5.53 16.31 -4.58
CA ILE A 196 -5.57 15.22 -3.61
C ILE A 196 -4.40 14.24 -3.80
N PRO A 197 -4.10 13.75 -5.03
CA PRO A 197 -2.99 12.81 -5.22
C PRO A 197 -1.64 13.42 -4.85
N SER A 198 -1.40 14.67 -5.22
CA SER A 198 -0.13 15.36 -4.93
C SER A 198 0.06 15.59 -3.44
N LEU A 199 -1.02 15.99 -2.74
CA LEU A 199 -0.97 16.20 -1.29
C LEU A 199 -0.76 14.88 -0.54
N SER A 200 -1.45 13.80 -0.93
CA SER A 200 -1.22 12.46 -0.38
C SER A 200 0.22 12.01 -0.60
N MET A 201 0.76 12.24 -1.80
CA MET A 201 2.14 11.92 -2.14
C MET A 201 3.12 12.67 -1.23
N LEU A 202 2.93 13.96 -1.01
CA LEU A 202 3.80 14.76 -0.12
C LEU A 202 3.77 14.26 1.33
N CYS A 203 2.59 13.91 1.84
CA CYS A 203 2.47 13.32 3.18
C CYS A 203 3.22 11.99 3.29
N ILE A 204 3.09 11.10 2.30
CA ILE A 204 3.80 9.81 2.29
C ILE A 204 5.31 10.02 2.18
N LEU A 205 5.78 10.93 1.35
CA LEU A 205 7.19 11.29 1.23
C LEU A 205 7.76 11.80 2.56
N PHE A 206 6.99 12.63 3.27
CA PHE A 206 7.36 13.11 4.60
C PHE A 206 7.47 11.95 5.62
N ILE A 207 6.50 11.03 5.62
CA ILE A 207 6.52 9.83 6.48
C ILE A 207 7.79 9.00 6.20
N ILE A 208 8.11 8.73 4.94
CA ILE A 208 9.31 7.97 4.55
C ILE A 208 10.58 8.68 5.04
N ALA A 209 10.69 9.98 4.77
CA ALA A 209 11.85 10.80 5.15
C ALA A 209 12.07 10.78 6.68
N THR A 210 10.99 10.93 7.45
CA THR A 210 11.06 10.88 8.93
C THR A 210 11.55 9.51 9.42
N VAL A 211 11.06 8.40 8.84
CA VAL A 211 11.53 7.05 9.22
C VAL A 211 13.02 6.87 8.89
N VAL A 212 13.44 7.36 7.74
CA VAL A 212 14.86 7.31 7.33
C VAL A 212 15.72 8.12 8.30
N ALA A 213 15.30 9.31 8.69
CA ALA A 213 16.00 10.14 9.68
C ALA A 213 16.12 9.47 11.05
N LEU A 214 15.03 8.88 11.57
CA LEU A 214 15.00 8.16 12.84
C LEU A 214 15.93 6.94 12.87
N ASN A 215 16.33 6.45 11.72
CA ASN A 215 17.22 5.28 11.58
C ASN A 215 18.55 5.62 10.90
N SER A 216 18.91 6.90 10.76
CA SER A 216 20.11 7.36 10.04
C SER A 216 21.38 6.64 10.46
N ASP A 217 21.59 6.48 11.79
CA ASP A 217 22.77 5.82 12.36
C ASP A 217 22.81 4.29 12.12
N ARG A 218 21.66 3.69 11.80
CA ARG A 218 21.49 2.24 11.62
C ARG A 218 21.35 1.82 10.17
N LEU A 219 21.19 2.77 9.26
CA LEU A 219 20.95 2.48 7.83
C LEU A 219 22.07 1.65 7.21
N SER A 220 23.33 1.87 7.61
CA SER A 220 24.48 1.07 7.16
C SER A 220 24.39 -0.41 7.56
N ASN A 221 23.65 -0.71 8.64
CA ASN A 221 23.43 -2.06 9.17
C ASN A 221 22.10 -2.68 8.68
N ILE A 222 21.26 -1.90 7.96
CA ILE A 222 20.08 -2.41 7.30
C ILE A 222 20.55 -3.21 6.08
N GLY A 223 20.81 -4.49 6.34
CA GLY A 223 21.49 -5.37 5.42
C GLY A 223 20.71 -5.62 4.13
N PHE A 224 21.42 -6.08 3.12
CA PHE A 224 20.88 -6.57 1.84
C PHE A 224 19.69 -7.55 2.03
N ALA A 225 19.66 -8.28 3.15
CA ALA A 225 18.59 -9.19 3.50
C ALA A 225 17.21 -8.50 3.59
N LEU A 226 17.10 -7.31 4.22
CA LEU A 226 15.83 -6.61 4.30
C LEU A 226 15.36 -6.08 2.94
N ILE A 227 16.27 -5.51 2.15
CA ILE A 227 15.93 -5.05 0.79
C ILE A 227 15.42 -6.22 -0.04
N THR A 228 16.09 -7.37 0.02
CA THR A 228 15.67 -8.61 -0.65
C THR A 228 14.30 -9.08 -0.14
N ALA A 229 14.07 -9.06 1.19
CA ALA A 229 12.79 -9.42 1.78
C ALA A 229 11.64 -8.54 1.25
N VAL A 230 11.83 -7.22 1.22
CA VAL A 230 10.82 -6.26 0.73
C VAL A 230 10.51 -6.47 -0.76
N ILE A 231 11.57 -6.65 -1.59
CA ILE A 231 11.41 -6.91 -3.02
C ILE A 231 10.65 -8.22 -3.25
N LEU A 232 11.05 -9.29 -2.59
CA LEU A 232 10.40 -10.59 -2.72
C LEU A 232 8.97 -10.59 -2.17
N HIS A 233 8.73 -9.92 -1.03
CA HIS A 233 7.40 -9.81 -0.41
C HIS A 233 6.38 -9.19 -1.38
N ASN A 234 6.69 -8.04 -1.96
CA ASN A 234 5.83 -7.40 -2.94
C ASN A 234 5.70 -8.24 -4.22
N SER A 235 6.80 -8.75 -4.76
CA SER A 235 6.81 -9.52 -6.02
C SER A 235 6.02 -10.82 -5.89
N LEU A 236 6.17 -11.54 -4.78
CA LEU A 236 5.38 -12.75 -4.48
C LEU A 236 3.90 -12.41 -4.26
N GLY A 237 3.60 -11.30 -3.59
CA GLY A 237 2.21 -10.83 -3.44
C GLY A 237 1.53 -10.58 -4.78
N LEU A 238 2.21 -9.86 -5.69
CA LEU A 238 1.74 -9.62 -7.06
C LEU A 238 1.57 -10.94 -7.84
N PHE A 239 2.56 -11.81 -7.79
CA PHE A 239 2.55 -13.07 -8.53
C PHE A 239 1.49 -14.04 -8.00
N LEU A 240 1.48 -14.30 -6.70
CA LEU A 240 0.54 -15.24 -6.10
C LEU A 240 -0.89 -14.71 -6.11
N GLY A 241 -1.09 -13.40 -5.94
CA GLY A 241 -2.39 -12.75 -6.11
C GLY A 241 -2.95 -12.98 -7.52
N TYR A 242 -2.12 -12.84 -8.56
CA TYR A 242 -2.52 -13.15 -9.94
C TYR A 242 -2.79 -14.65 -10.13
N TYR A 243 -1.87 -15.50 -9.70
CA TYR A 243 -1.91 -16.94 -9.90
C TYR A 243 -3.13 -17.58 -9.22
N PHE A 244 -3.35 -17.30 -7.94
CA PHE A 244 -4.50 -17.87 -7.22
C PHE A 244 -5.83 -17.35 -7.74
N SER A 245 -5.93 -16.06 -8.07
CA SER A 245 -7.15 -15.53 -8.68
C SER A 245 -7.44 -16.19 -10.03
N ARG A 246 -6.41 -16.50 -10.82
CA ARG A 246 -6.56 -17.25 -12.09
C ARG A 246 -7.02 -18.70 -11.87
N LEU A 247 -6.46 -19.40 -10.88
CA LEU A 247 -6.89 -20.74 -10.51
C LEU A 247 -8.35 -20.78 -10.04
N LEU A 248 -8.81 -19.73 -9.39
CA LEU A 248 -10.20 -19.59 -8.92
C LEU A 248 -11.16 -19.12 -10.04
N GLY A 249 -10.72 -19.12 -11.30
CA GLY A 249 -11.55 -18.87 -12.46
C GLY A 249 -11.83 -17.39 -12.75
N LEU A 250 -11.13 -16.45 -12.12
CA LEU A 250 -11.29 -15.03 -12.40
C LEU A 250 -10.77 -14.71 -13.81
N ASN A 251 -11.44 -13.76 -14.50
CA ASN A 251 -10.97 -13.31 -15.79
C ASN A 251 -9.67 -12.49 -15.68
N ARG A 252 -8.96 -12.33 -16.79
CA ARG A 252 -7.65 -11.66 -16.82
C ARG A 252 -7.64 -10.26 -16.22
N ARG A 253 -8.71 -9.49 -16.44
CA ARG A 253 -8.84 -8.13 -15.93
C ARG A 253 -8.99 -8.11 -14.40
N GLN A 254 -9.75 -9.05 -13.87
CA GLN A 254 -9.91 -9.25 -12.42
C GLN A 254 -8.63 -9.78 -11.78
N CYS A 255 -7.92 -10.74 -12.43
CA CYS A 255 -6.64 -11.23 -11.95
C CYS A 255 -5.59 -10.12 -11.83
N LYS A 256 -5.48 -9.22 -12.81
CA LYS A 256 -4.61 -8.04 -12.74
C LYS A 256 -4.95 -7.17 -11.53
N THR A 257 -6.24 -6.95 -11.29
CA THR A 257 -6.74 -6.16 -10.15
C THR A 257 -6.37 -6.80 -8.82
N VAL A 258 -6.72 -8.09 -8.64
CA VAL A 258 -6.42 -8.80 -7.39
C VAL A 258 -4.91 -8.86 -7.13
N ALA A 259 -4.11 -9.09 -8.17
CA ALA A 259 -2.65 -9.07 -8.05
C ALA A 259 -2.13 -7.74 -7.50
N ILE A 260 -2.59 -6.62 -8.08
CA ILE A 260 -2.16 -5.28 -7.68
C ILE A 260 -2.63 -4.97 -6.25
N GLU A 261 -3.89 -5.28 -5.91
CA GLU A 261 -4.44 -5.06 -4.57
C GLU A 261 -3.69 -5.87 -3.51
N VAL A 262 -3.45 -7.16 -3.75
CA VAL A 262 -2.70 -8.03 -2.83
C VAL A 262 -1.24 -7.59 -2.72
N GLY A 263 -0.59 -7.24 -3.82
CA GLY A 263 0.82 -6.86 -3.81
C GLY A 263 1.09 -5.45 -3.26
N MET A 264 0.12 -4.53 -3.27
CA MET A 264 0.32 -3.13 -2.88
C MET A 264 -0.38 -2.78 -1.58
N GLN A 265 0.38 -2.75 -0.52
CA GLN A 265 -0.09 -2.57 0.85
C GLN A 265 -0.22 -1.10 1.27
N ASN A 266 -1.03 -0.82 2.29
CA ASN A 266 -1.03 0.45 3.00
C ASN A 266 0.21 0.54 3.92
N SER A 267 1.36 0.71 3.30
CA SER A 267 2.65 0.79 3.98
C SER A 267 2.78 1.99 4.91
N GLY A 268 2.05 3.09 4.65
CA GLY A 268 1.98 4.24 5.55
C GLY A 268 1.35 3.87 6.90
N LEU A 269 0.28 3.06 6.89
CA LEU A 269 -0.30 2.51 8.11
C LEU A 269 0.69 1.60 8.83
N GLY A 270 1.36 0.69 8.10
CA GLY A 270 2.38 -0.19 8.66
C GLY A 270 3.51 0.58 9.35
N VAL A 271 4.01 1.65 8.72
CA VAL A 271 5.01 2.56 9.30
C VAL A 271 4.50 3.20 10.60
N THR A 272 3.31 3.77 10.57
CA THR A 272 2.76 4.51 11.73
C THR A 272 2.51 3.57 12.90
N LEU A 273 1.97 2.38 12.67
CA LEU A 273 1.77 1.37 13.72
C LEU A 273 3.12 0.85 14.26
N ALA A 274 4.13 0.70 13.40
CA ALA A 274 5.46 0.31 13.83
C ALA A 274 6.09 1.33 14.77
N LEU A 275 5.97 2.63 14.47
CA LEU A 275 6.45 3.71 15.33
C LEU A 275 5.71 3.78 16.67
N GLN A 276 4.40 3.51 16.67
CA GLN A 276 3.57 3.60 17.88
C GLN A 276 3.70 2.39 18.80
N PHE A 277 3.78 1.18 18.26
CA PHE A 277 3.64 -0.07 19.02
C PHE A 277 4.92 -0.90 19.11
N PHE A 278 5.94 -0.57 18.32
CA PHE A 278 7.20 -1.32 18.31
C PHE A 278 8.41 -0.39 18.42
N SER A 279 9.00 0.01 17.30
CA SER A 279 10.20 0.85 17.31
C SER A 279 10.41 1.57 15.97
N PRO A 280 11.28 2.61 15.93
CA PRO A 280 11.70 3.21 14.65
C PRO A 280 12.30 2.19 13.67
N THR A 281 13.05 1.19 14.18
CA THR A 281 13.60 0.12 13.34
C THR A 281 12.50 -0.75 12.70
N ALA A 282 11.42 -1.03 13.41
CA ALA A 282 10.27 -1.76 12.85
C ALA A 282 9.52 -0.98 11.77
N ALA A 283 9.69 0.34 11.69
CA ALA A 283 9.08 1.16 10.62
C ALA A 283 9.85 1.09 9.29
N VAL A 284 11.12 0.69 9.29
CA VAL A 284 11.98 0.66 8.10
C VAL A 284 11.43 -0.24 6.99
N PRO A 285 11.00 -1.49 7.25
CA PRO A 285 10.39 -2.33 6.22
C PRO A 285 9.23 -1.64 5.49
N GLY A 286 8.35 -0.94 6.22
CA GLY A 286 7.23 -0.20 5.66
C GLY A 286 7.66 0.97 4.77
N ALA A 287 8.69 1.71 5.17
CA ALA A 287 9.24 2.80 4.37
C ALA A 287 9.87 2.29 3.06
N LEU A 288 10.68 1.23 3.13
CA LEU A 288 11.26 0.59 1.95
C LEU A 288 10.17 -0.02 1.05
N PHE A 289 9.15 -0.64 1.64
CA PHE A 289 8.03 -1.19 0.89
C PHE A 289 7.25 -0.09 0.16
N SER A 290 7.03 1.07 0.80
CA SER A 290 6.41 2.25 0.18
C SER A 290 7.12 2.67 -1.10
N LEU A 291 8.45 2.62 -1.08
CA LEU A 291 9.28 2.95 -2.24
C LEU A 291 9.14 1.89 -3.33
N TRP A 292 9.35 0.63 -2.94
CA TRP A 292 9.43 -0.48 -3.88
C TRP A 292 8.10 -0.80 -4.56
N HIS A 293 6.98 -0.85 -3.82
CA HIS A 293 5.69 -1.21 -4.40
C HIS A 293 5.20 -0.19 -5.44
N ASN A 294 5.58 1.08 -5.28
CA ASN A 294 5.28 2.11 -6.29
C ASN A 294 6.13 1.93 -7.57
N ILE A 295 7.40 1.52 -7.44
CA ILE A 295 8.25 1.20 -8.59
C ILE A 295 7.71 -0.03 -9.32
N SER A 296 7.56 -1.14 -8.61
CA SER A 296 7.13 -2.42 -9.17
C SER A 296 5.71 -2.35 -9.75
N GLY A 297 4.79 -1.70 -9.04
CA GLY A 297 3.42 -1.46 -9.51
C GLY A 297 3.38 -0.63 -10.78
N SER A 298 4.19 0.43 -10.88
CA SER A 298 4.31 1.26 -12.08
C SER A 298 4.86 0.49 -13.27
N ILE A 299 5.90 -0.31 -13.05
CA ILE A 299 6.48 -1.18 -14.09
C ILE A 299 5.42 -2.16 -14.60
N LEU A 300 4.77 -2.89 -13.67
CA LEU A 300 3.76 -3.89 -14.00
C LEU A 300 2.55 -3.26 -14.71
N ALA A 301 2.07 -2.12 -14.23
CA ALA A 301 0.98 -1.39 -14.86
C ALA A 301 1.33 -0.94 -16.27
N SER A 302 2.57 -0.49 -16.50
CA SER A 302 3.05 -0.13 -17.85
C SER A 302 3.09 -1.33 -18.79
N LEU A 303 3.59 -2.49 -18.33
CA LEU A 303 3.64 -3.72 -19.12
C LEU A 303 2.22 -4.20 -19.49
N TRP A 304 1.34 -4.31 -18.51
CA TRP A 304 -0.02 -4.76 -18.74
C TRP A 304 -0.89 -3.77 -19.52
N GLY A 305 -0.60 -2.48 -19.42
CA GLY A 305 -1.28 -1.43 -20.19
C GLY A 305 -0.96 -1.47 -21.69
N LYS A 306 0.25 -1.96 -22.08
CA LYS A 306 0.71 -2.05 -23.48
C LYS A 306 0.17 -3.29 -24.21
N GLU A 307 -0.12 -4.39 -23.52
CA GLU A 307 -0.54 -5.66 -24.14
C GLU A 307 -1.68 -5.52 -25.16
N ASN A 308 -2.61 -4.60 -24.95
CA ASN A 308 -3.73 -4.37 -25.88
C ASN A 308 -3.36 -3.54 -27.14
N LYS A 309 -2.12 -2.98 -27.24
CA LYS A 309 -1.71 -2.23 -28.43
C LYS A 309 -1.08 -3.10 -29.51
N PHE A 310 -0.60 -4.29 -29.16
CA PHE A 310 0.16 -5.14 -30.10
C PHE A 310 -0.61 -6.36 -30.59
N GLY A 311 -1.93 -6.52 -30.29
CA GLY A 311 -2.76 -7.56 -30.91
C GLY A 311 -2.26 -9.01 -30.79
N VAL A 312 -1.29 -9.28 -29.92
CA VAL A 312 -0.79 -10.64 -29.70
C VAL A 312 -1.72 -11.36 -28.73
N SER A 313 -2.80 -11.91 -29.28
CA SER A 313 -3.60 -12.94 -28.64
C SER A 313 -2.74 -14.21 -28.51
N LEU A 314 -2.10 -14.39 -27.38
CA LEU A 314 -1.50 -15.67 -27.00
C LEU A 314 -2.46 -16.49 -26.13
N ALA A 315 -3.72 -16.51 -26.46
CA ALA A 315 -4.68 -17.47 -25.88
C ALA A 315 -5.95 -17.53 -26.73
N PRO A 316 -6.62 -18.70 -26.83
CA PRO A 316 -7.87 -18.85 -27.58
C PRO A 316 -8.95 -17.92 -27.04
N SER A 317 -9.76 -17.39 -27.95
CA SER A 317 -10.95 -16.60 -27.68
C SER A 317 -11.95 -17.42 -26.87
N ASP A 318 -12.00 -17.23 -25.56
CA ASP A 318 -13.15 -17.62 -24.74
C ASP A 318 -14.12 -16.43 -24.70
N GLU A 319 -14.71 -16.12 -25.86
CA GLU A 319 -16.02 -15.47 -25.97
C GLU A 319 -17.06 -16.58 -26.04
N ASN A 320 -17.70 -16.86 -24.91
CA ASN A 320 -19.09 -17.32 -24.82
C ASN A 320 -19.58 -17.07 -23.39
#